data_ce1a135aee894374c3847b9a5f0b04ee
#
_entry.id   ce1a135aee894374c3847b9a5f0b04ee
#
_cell.length_a   1.000
_cell.length_b   1.000
_cell.length_c   1.000
_cell.angle_alpha   90.00
_cell.angle_beta   90.00
_cell.angle_gamma   90.00
#
_symmetry.space_group_name_H-M   'P 1'
#
loop_
_entity.id
_entity.type
_entity.pdbx_description
1 polymer ?
#
loop_
_entity_poly.entity_id
_entity_poly.type
_entity_poly.pdbx_seq_one_letter_code
_entity_poly.pdbx_strand_id
1 'polypeptide(L)'
;MPRQKEILAITTPHVAGDEDIGEIRNIVGFHIRLAHGAVYRHFTETFAQLDLTQKQVSALWLVDDHPDIAQTGLAQRMRMDRATTMAIVNRLEAKGYLIRSKSSSDGRMQALNLTATGRRALSAAKRAIQQHERWLKSRFSEKEVAKLIELLTRIHE
;
A
#
# COMPACT_ATOMS: atom_id res chain seq x y z
N MET A 1 43.74 11.83 -20.78
CA MET A 1 43.61 10.54 -20.11
C MET A 1 42.34 10.58 -19.26
N PRO A 2 41.21 10.00 -19.69
CA PRO A 2 40.01 9.91 -18.83
C PRO A 2 40.16 8.71 -17.90
N ARG A 3 39.91 8.95 -16.60
CA ARG A 3 39.85 7.93 -15.54
C ARG A 3 38.68 6.98 -15.79
N GLN A 4 38.96 5.71 -15.99
CA GLN A 4 37.99 4.64 -15.92
C GLN A 4 37.37 4.63 -14.52
N LYS A 5 36.05 4.87 -14.44
CA LYS A 5 35.29 4.57 -13.24
C LYS A 5 35.17 3.04 -13.15
N GLU A 6 35.83 2.44 -12.18
CA GLU A 6 35.58 1.07 -11.75
C GLU A 6 34.10 0.94 -11.40
N ILE A 7 33.38 0.18 -12.22
CA ILE A 7 32.04 -0.29 -11.88
C ILE A 7 32.27 -1.39 -10.85
N LEU A 8 32.01 -1.09 -9.57
CA LEU A 8 31.95 -2.08 -8.52
C LEU A 8 30.88 -3.11 -8.91
N ALA A 9 31.32 -4.30 -9.30
CA ALA A 9 30.47 -5.45 -9.51
C ALA A 9 29.85 -5.82 -8.15
N ILE A 10 28.58 -5.49 -7.97
CA ILE A 10 27.78 -5.96 -6.84
C ILE A 10 27.56 -7.45 -7.08
N THR A 11 28.35 -8.27 -6.44
CA THR A 11 28.16 -9.73 -6.45
C THR A 11 26.93 -10.03 -5.62
N THR A 12 25.76 -10.18 -6.26
CA THR A 12 24.57 -10.72 -5.60
C THR A 12 24.77 -12.18 -5.28
N PRO A 13 24.42 -12.67 -4.06
CA PRO A 13 24.54 -14.08 -3.72
C PRO A 13 23.66 -14.92 -4.65
N HIS A 14 24.24 -15.95 -5.24
CA HIS A 14 23.58 -16.93 -6.10
C HIS A 14 22.60 -17.75 -5.27
N VAL A 15 21.32 -17.57 -5.47
CA VAL A 15 20.28 -18.45 -4.90
C VAL A 15 20.14 -19.65 -5.84
N ALA A 16 20.39 -20.86 -5.30
CA ALA A 16 20.27 -22.10 -6.06
C ALA A 16 18.84 -22.26 -6.59
N GLY A 17 18.69 -22.31 -7.92
CA GLY A 17 17.41 -22.42 -8.61
C GLY A 17 17.15 -21.30 -9.64
N ASP A 18 18.07 -20.37 -9.79
CA ASP A 18 17.94 -19.27 -10.75
C ASP A 18 18.32 -19.77 -12.16
N GLU A 19 17.33 -19.91 -13.02
CA GLU A 19 17.58 -19.92 -14.46
C GLU A 19 18.32 -18.63 -14.81
N ASP A 20 19.34 -18.73 -15.70
CA ASP A 20 20.07 -17.55 -16.14
C ASP A 20 19.12 -16.58 -16.88
N ILE A 21 18.66 -15.55 -16.20
CA ILE A 21 17.77 -14.53 -16.74
C ILE A 21 18.52 -13.45 -17.53
N GLY A 22 19.87 -13.58 -17.68
CA GLY A 22 20.69 -12.67 -18.46
C GLY A 22 20.80 -11.26 -17.85
N GLU A 23 21.01 -10.27 -18.72
CA GLU A 23 21.30 -8.89 -18.31
C GLU A 23 20.13 -8.18 -17.62
N ILE A 24 18.90 -8.65 -17.78
CA ILE A 24 17.71 -8.07 -17.14
C ILE A 24 17.82 -8.08 -15.61
N ARG A 25 18.65 -8.97 -15.03
CA ARG A 25 18.95 -9.01 -13.60
C ARG A 25 19.51 -7.69 -13.04
N ASN A 26 20.09 -6.86 -13.90
CA ASN A 26 20.68 -5.58 -13.49
C ASN A 26 19.67 -4.43 -13.61
N ILE A 27 18.43 -4.70 -14.03
CA ILE A 27 17.41 -3.68 -14.25
C ILE A 27 16.57 -3.49 -12.97
N VAL A 28 16.71 -2.34 -12.32
CA VAL A 28 16.00 -2.00 -11.07
C VAL A 28 14.49 -2.16 -11.22
N GLY A 29 13.90 -1.65 -12.31
CA GLY A 29 12.46 -1.77 -12.57
C GLY A 29 11.97 -3.22 -12.66
N PHE A 30 12.81 -4.14 -13.14
CA PHE A 30 12.50 -5.56 -13.15
C PHE A 30 12.35 -6.11 -11.73
N HIS A 31 13.27 -5.79 -10.82
CA HIS A 31 13.20 -6.22 -9.42
C HIS A 31 12.02 -5.58 -8.67
N ILE A 32 11.74 -4.30 -8.91
CA ILE A 32 10.55 -3.64 -8.35
C ILE A 32 9.27 -4.38 -8.78
N ARG A 33 9.16 -4.76 -10.06
CA ARG A 33 8.01 -5.51 -10.58
C ARG A 33 7.87 -6.88 -9.91
N LEU A 34 8.97 -7.62 -9.77
CA LEU A 34 8.98 -8.94 -9.11
C LEU A 34 8.60 -8.82 -7.63
N ALA A 35 9.20 -7.85 -6.92
CA ALA A 35 8.90 -7.57 -5.52
C ALA A 35 7.43 -7.19 -5.33
N HIS A 36 6.90 -6.28 -6.16
CA HIS A 36 5.49 -5.90 -6.14
C HIS A 36 4.58 -7.12 -6.33
N GLY A 37 4.88 -8.01 -7.29
CA GLY A 37 4.11 -9.22 -7.51
C GLY A 37 4.09 -10.15 -6.30
N ALA A 38 5.23 -10.34 -5.63
CA ALA A 38 5.34 -11.16 -4.43
C ALA A 38 4.57 -10.56 -3.23
N VAL A 39 4.75 -9.27 -3.00
CA VAL A 39 4.04 -8.52 -1.95
C VAL A 39 2.53 -8.56 -2.17
N TYR A 40 2.08 -8.34 -3.42
CA TYR A 40 0.66 -8.36 -3.77
C TYR A 40 0.02 -9.74 -3.57
N ARG A 41 0.69 -10.82 -3.99
CA ARG A 41 0.18 -12.20 -3.77
C ARG A 41 -0.01 -12.49 -2.29
N HIS A 42 1.02 -12.25 -1.47
CA HIS A 42 0.94 -12.48 -0.02
C HIS A 42 -0.14 -11.60 0.64
N PHE A 43 -0.28 -10.35 0.20
CA PHE A 43 -1.38 -9.49 0.66
C PHE A 43 -2.73 -10.13 0.33
N THR A 44 -2.95 -10.52 -0.93
CA THR A 44 -4.22 -11.12 -1.37
C THR A 44 -4.57 -12.39 -0.59
N GLU A 45 -3.59 -13.25 -0.34
CA GLU A 45 -3.76 -14.47 0.47
C GLU A 45 -4.12 -14.12 1.92
N THR A 46 -3.42 -13.17 2.52
CA THR A 46 -3.66 -12.73 3.91
C THR A 46 -5.03 -12.07 4.09
N PHE A 47 -5.52 -11.39 3.05
CA PHE A 47 -6.79 -10.66 3.06
C PHE A 47 -7.97 -11.42 2.45
N ALA A 48 -7.78 -12.64 1.95
CA ALA A 48 -8.80 -13.40 1.25
C ALA A 48 -10.12 -13.54 2.04
N GLN A 49 -10.04 -13.65 3.37
CA GLN A 49 -11.19 -13.81 4.26
C GLN A 49 -11.91 -12.50 4.61
N LEU A 50 -11.30 -11.34 4.32
CA LEU A 50 -11.85 -10.04 4.71
C LEU A 50 -12.70 -9.41 3.62
N ASP A 51 -12.66 -9.94 2.40
CA ASP A 51 -13.34 -9.37 1.22
C ASP A 51 -13.05 -7.85 1.06
N LEU A 52 -11.80 -7.47 1.29
CA LEU A 52 -11.31 -6.10 1.16
C LEU A 52 -10.09 -6.05 0.26
N THR A 53 -10.08 -5.11 -0.69
CA THR A 53 -8.89 -4.81 -1.47
C THR A 53 -7.95 -3.88 -0.70
N GLN A 54 -6.68 -3.86 -1.09
CA GLN A 54 -5.68 -2.96 -0.50
C GLN A 54 -6.13 -1.48 -0.52
N LYS A 55 -6.71 -1.04 -1.64
CA LYS A 55 -7.23 0.34 -1.78
C LYS A 55 -8.41 0.61 -0.84
N GLN A 56 -9.28 -0.36 -0.64
CA GLN A 56 -10.40 -0.25 0.30
C GLN A 56 -9.93 -0.18 1.75
N VAL A 57 -8.93 -0.98 2.13
CA VAL A 57 -8.31 -0.90 3.47
C VAL A 57 -7.67 0.47 3.70
N SER A 58 -6.92 0.97 2.71
CA SER A 58 -6.32 2.31 2.78
C SER A 58 -7.37 3.41 2.96
N ALA A 59 -8.49 3.32 2.23
CA ALA A 59 -9.58 4.28 2.35
C ALA A 59 -10.22 4.24 3.75
N LEU A 60 -10.54 3.05 4.27
CA LEU A 60 -11.07 2.89 5.63
C LEU A 60 -10.13 3.46 6.68
N TRP A 61 -8.83 3.19 6.55
CA TRP A 61 -7.83 3.67 7.50
C TRP A 61 -7.72 5.19 7.49
N LEU A 62 -7.66 5.81 6.30
CA LEU A 62 -7.58 7.26 6.18
C LEU A 62 -8.85 7.96 6.69
N VAL A 63 -10.02 7.37 6.52
CA VAL A 63 -11.27 7.91 7.08
C VAL A 63 -11.30 7.78 8.61
N ASP A 64 -10.72 6.70 9.17
CA ASP A 64 -10.58 6.52 10.63
C ASP A 64 -9.63 7.57 11.24
N ASP A 65 -8.50 7.80 10.59
CA ASP A 65 -7.49 8.77 11.03
C ASP A 65 -7.94 10.23 10.83
N HIS A 66 -8.88 10.47 9.91
CA HIS A 66 -9.40 11.80 9.57
C HIS A 66 -10.94 11.81 9.58
N PRO A 67 -11.58 11.79 10.75
CA PRO A 67 -13.04 11.88 10.85
C PRO A 67 -13.57 13.13 10.12
N ASP A 68 -14.75 13.00 9.50
CA ASP A 68 -15.36 14.07 8.69
C ASP A 68 -14.57 14.46 7.44
N ILE A 69 -13.68 13.59 6.94
CA ILE A 69 -12.93 13.87 5.72
C ILE A 69 -13.88 14.00 4.51
N ALA A 70 -13.66 15.05 3.69
CA ALA A 70 -14.33 15.16 2.40
C ALA A 70 -13.79 14.12 1.40
N GLN A 71 -14.62 13.66 0.48
CA GLN A 71 -14.18 12.68 -0.55
C GLN A 71 -13.00 13.20 -1.38
N THR A 72 -12.92 14.49 -1.66
CA THR A 72 -11.79 15.12 -2.35
C THR A 72 -10.51 15.05 -1.51
N GLY A 73 -10.61 15.26 -0.21
CA GLY A 73 -9.49 15.12 0.73
C GLY A 73 -8.99 13.68 0.84
N LEU A 74 -9.91 12.70 0.76
CA LEU A 74 -9.54 11.29 0.70
C LEU A 74 -8.80 10.96 -0.61
N ALA A 75 -9.30 11.44 -1.77
CA ALA A 75 -8.66 11.25 -3.06
C ALA A 75 -7.22 11.78 -3.09
N GLN A 76 -7.00 12.97 -2.55
CA GLN A 76 -5.66 13.58 -2.45
C GLN A 76 -4.71 12.73 -1.60
N ARG A 77 -5.14 12.25 -0.42
CA ARG A 77 -4.31 11.41 0.46
C ARG A 77 -4.02 10.05 -0.13
N MET A 78 -4.96 9.48 -0.86
CA MET A 78 -4.77 8.23 -1.58
C MET A 78 -3.95 8.39 -2.87
N ARG A 79 -3.65 9.63 -3.28
CA ARG A 79 -3.01 9.95 -4.58
C ARG A 79 -3.75 9.30 -5.76
N MET A 80 -5.08 9.41 -5.75
CA MET A 80 -5.96 8.79 -6.74
C MET A 80 -6.91 9.84 -7.34
N ASP A 81 -7.36 9.57 -8.55
CA ASP A 81 -8.38 10.39 -9.19
C ASP A 81 -9.74 10.29 -8.47
N ARG A 82 -10.59 11.30 -8.69
CA ARG A 82 -11.88 11.42 -8.03
C ARG A 82 -12.83 10.27 -8.37
N ALA A 83 -12.84 9.81 -9.63
CA ALA A 83 -13.75 8.76 -10.08
C ALA A 83 -13.41 7.42 -9.43
N THR A 84 -12.13 7.05 -9.40
CA THR A 84 -11.64 5.84 -8.73
C THR A 84 -11.92 5.89 -7.23
N THR A 85 -11.67 7.04 -6.58
CA THR A 85 -11.98 7.21 -5.15
C THR A 85 -13.48 7.08 -4.88
N MET A 86 -14.32 7.68 -5.72
CA MET A 86 -15.78 7.56 -5.62
C MET A 86 -16.25 6.11 -5.73
N ALA A 87 -15.69 5.34 -6.67
CA ALA A 87 -16.01 3.92 -6.82
C ALA A 87 -15.66 3.10 -5.56
N ILE A 88 -14.51 3.40 -4.94
CA ILE A 88 -14.09 2.76 -3.69
C ILE A 88 -15.07 3.12 -2.56
N VAL A 89 -15.37 4.40 -2.38
CA VAL A 89 -16.29 4.88 -1.34
C VAL A 89 -17.68 4.27 -1.52
N ASN A 90 -18.22 4.24 -2.74
CA ASN A 90 -19.53 3.64 -3.02
C ASN A 90 -19.57 2.14 -2.65
N ARG A 91 -18.50 1.39 -2.94
CA ARG A 91 -18.42 -0.03 -2.56
C ARG A 91 -18.35 -0.23 -1.04
N LEU A 92 -17.60 0.63 -0.34
CA LEU A 92 -17.51 0.57 1.13
C LEU A 92 -18.80 1.00 1.80
N GLU A 93 -19.52 1.97 1.24
CA GLU A 93 -20.84 2.38 1.71
C GLU A 93 -21.87 1.25 1.48
N ALA A 94 -21.86 0.60 0.30
CA ALA A 94 -22.71 -0.55 0.01
C ALA A 94 -22.47 -1.74 0.95
N LYS A 95 -21.23 -1.91 1.44
CA LYS A 95 -20.88 -2.89 2.49
C LYS A 95 -21.28 -2.44 3.90
N GLY A 96 -21.79 -1.23 4.07
CA GLY A 96 -22.15 -0.66 5.37
C GLY A 96 -20.95 -0.28 6.23
N TYR A 97 -19.77 -0.06 5.64
CA TYR A 97 -18.53 0.28 6.34
C TYR A 97 -18.32 1.79 6.46
N LEU A 98 -18.80 2.55 5.49
CA LEU A 98 -18.79 4.00 5.46
C LEU A 98 -20.20 4.57 5.39
N ILE A 99 -20.34 5.79 5.90
CA ILE A 99 -21.51 6.64 5.69
C ILE A 99 -21.09 8.01 5.21
N ARG A 100 -21.92 8.60 4.35
CA ARG A 100 -21.88 10.02 4.03
C ARG A 100 -22.82 10.77 4.94
N SER A 101 -22.32 11.80 5.60
CA SER A 101 -23.09 12.70 6.45
C SER A 101 -22.78 14.15 6.11
N LYS A 102 -23.54 15.07 6.66
CA LYS A 102 -23.15 16.48 6.61
C LYS A 102 -21.92 16.68 7.49
N SER A 103 -20.96 17.48 7.01
CA SER A 103 -19.79 17.83 7.81
C SER A 103 -20.19 18.52 9.09
N SER A 104 -19.53 18.17 10.21
CA SER A 104 -19.73 18.83 11.50
C SER A 104 -19.25 20.29 11.50
N SER A 105 -18.27 20.63 10.65
CA SER A 105 -17.68 21.97 10.51
C SER A 105 -18.35 22.84 9.45
N ASP A 106 -18.88 22.22 8.38
CA ASP A 106 -19.60 22.90 7.30
C ASP A 106 -20.75 22.01 6.81
N GLY A 107 -21.96 22.30 7.27
CA GLY A 107 -23.16 21.53 6.91
C GLY A 107 -23.53 21.50 5.41
N ARG A 108 -22.81 22.23 4.56
CA ARG A 108 -22.94 22.20 3.10
C ARG A 108 -22.09 21.12 2.45
N MET A 109 -21.05 20.64 3.14
CA MET A 109 -20.13 19.62 2.61
C MET A 109 -20.51 18.23 3.12
N GLN A 110 -20.39 17.24 2.24
CA GLN A 110 -20.50 15.85 2.62
C GLN A 110 -19.17 15.36 3.21
N ALA A 111 -19.29 14.70 4.34
CA ALA A 111 -18.18 14.10 5.08
C ALA A 111 -18.30 12.59 5.10
N LEU A 112 -17.16 11.90 5.11
CA LEU A 112 -17.08 10.45 5.22
C LEU A 112 -16.73 10.08 6.66
N ASN A 113 -17.44 9.09 7.19
CA ASN A 113 -17.19 8.54 8.51
C ASN A 113 -17.32 7.01 8.49
N LEU A 114 -16.59 6.33 9.38
CA LEU A 114 -16.75 4.90 9.59
C LEU A 114 -18.03 4.60 10.39
N THR A 115 -18.72 3.55 9.99
CA THR A 115 -19.75 2.92 10.84
C THR A 115 -19.09 2.05 11.91
N ALA A 116 -19.86 1.58 12.89
CA ALA A 116 -19.39 0.58 13.85
C ALA A 116 -18.91 -0.70 13.15
N THR A 117 -19.62 -1.13 12.10
CA THR A 117 -19.22 -2.27 11.27
C THR A 117 -17.94 -1.99 10.50
N GLY A 118 -17.77 -0.79 9.95
CA GLY A 118 -16.54 -0.35 9.29
C GLY A 118 -15.34 -0.34 10.22
N ARG A 119 -15.50 0.11 11.46
CA ARG A 119 -14.42 0.05 12.47
C ARG A 119 -14.03 -1.38 12.82
N ARG A 120 -14.98 -2.32 12.92
CA ARG A 120 -14.67 -3.74 13.13
C ARG A 120 -13.93 -4.34 11.94
N ALA A 121 -14.35 -4.03 10.72
CA ALA A 121 -13.69 -4.46 9.49
C ALA A 121 -12.26 -3.91 9.39
N LEU A 122 -12.05 -2.63 9.71
CA LEU A 122 -10.73 -2.01 9.75
C LEU A 122 -9.83 -2.66 10.82
N SER A 123 -10.36 -2.94 12.01
CA SER A 123 -9.59 -3.62 13.07
C SER A 123 -9.11 -5.00 12.62
N ALA A 124 -9.95 -5.77 11.93
CA ALA A 124 -9.56 -7.05 11.34
C ALA A 124 -8.49 -6.86 10.25
N ALA A 125 -8.66 -5.86 9.39
CA ALA A 125 -7.69 -5.52 8.35
C ALA A 125 -6.34 -5.09 8.94
N LYS A 126 -6.32 -4.29 10.00
CA LYS A 126 -5.08 -3.88 10.70
C LYS A 126 -4.32 -5.09 11.25
N ARG A 127 -5.01 -6.11 11.78
CA ARG A 127 -4.34 -7.37 12.20
C ARG A 127 -3.73 -8.13 11.04
N ALA A 128 -4.45 -8.22 9.91
CA ALA A 128 -3.95 -8.87 8.70
C ALA A 128 -2.74 -8.12 8.12
N ILE A 129 -2.76 -6.78 8.12
CA ILE A 129 -1.60 -5.95 7.74
C ILE A 129 -0.40 -6.25 8.64
N GLN A 130 -0.57 -6.32 9.94
CA GLN A 130 0.53 -6.65 10.86
C GLN A 130 1.14 -8.02 10.56
N GLN A 131 0.33 -9.01 10.18
CA GLN A 131 0.82 -10.33 9.76
C GLN A 131 1.61 -10.24 8.45
N HIS A 132 1.08 -9.51 7.46
CA HIS A 132 1.74 -9.28 6.18
C HIS A 132 3.06 -8.51 6.35
N GLU A 133 3.09 -7.46 7.17
CA GLU A 133 4.28 -6.69 7.48
C GLU A 133 5.35 -7.53 8.19
N ARG A 134 4.97 -8.40 9.15
CA ARG A 134 5.93 -9.33 9.77
C ARG A 134 6.56 -10.25 8.74
N TRP A 135 5.76 -10.80 7.82
CA TRP A 135 6.27 -11.63 6.73
C TRP A 135 7.26 -10.87 5.84
N LEU A 136 6.96 -9.63 5.48
CA LEU A 136 7.83 -8.82 4.64
C LEU A 136 9.12 -8.43 5.38
N LYS A 137 8.98 -7.91 6.59
CA LYS A 137 10.11 -7.44 7.42
C LYS A 137 11.03 -8.57 7.88
N SER A 138 10.54 -9.80 8.00
CA SER A 138 11.38 -10.96 8.39
C SER A 138 12.50 -11.29 7.40
N ARG A 139 12.47 -10.70 6.22
CA ARG A 139 13.49 -10.86 5.17
C ARG A 139 14.66 -9.90 5.32
N PHE A 140 14.59 -8.97 6.25
CA PHE A 140 15.52 -7.84 6.38
C PHE A 140 15.82 -7.58 7.85
N SER A 141 16.99 -7.03 8.13
CA SER A 141 17.29 -6.40 9.42
C SER A 141 16.52 -5.08 9.55
N GLU A 142 16.36 -4.57 10.76
CA GLU A 142 15.69 -3.28 11.00
C GLU A 142 16.33 -2.12 10.23
N LYS A 143 17.68 -2.11 10.13
CA LYS A 143 18.41 -1.10 9.36
C LYS A 143 18.11 -1.18 7.86
N GLU A 144 18.01 -2.39 7.32
CA GLU A 144 17.66 -2.60 5.92
C GLU A 144 16.22 -2.21 5.64
N VAL A 145 15.26 -2.50 6.54
CA VAL A 145 13.87 -2.03 6.42
C VAL A 145 13.81 -0.51 6.34
N ALA A 146 14.50 0.20 7.25
CA ALA A 146 14.54 1.65 7.24
C ALA A 146 15.14 2.19 5.94
N LYS A 147 16.24 1.57 5.47
CA LYS A 147 16.89 1.96 4.21
C LYS A 147 16.02 1.68 2.99
N LEU A 148 15.32 0.55 2.98
CA LEU A 148 14.39 0.19 1.90
C LEU A 148 13.24 1.21 1.80
N ILE A 149 12.65 1.59 2.92
CA ILE A 149 11.61 2.62 2.95
C ILE A 149 12.13 3.95 2.41
N GLU A 150 13.31 4.40 2.88
CA GLU A 150 13.94 5.62 2.38
C GLU A 150 14.15 5.59 0.85
N LEU A 151 14.67 4.47 0.32
CA LEU A 151 14.95 4.33 -1.11
C LEU A 151 13.66 4.29 -1.95
N LEU A 152 12.64 3.59 -1.48
CA LEU A 152 11.35 3.51 -2.16
C LEU A 152 10.65 4.88 -2.15
N THR A 153 10.76 5.63 -1.06
CA THR A 153 10.19 6.98 -0.94
C THR A 153 10.72 7.91 -2.01
N ARG A 154 12.02 7.86 -2.31
CA ARG A 154 12.64 8.67 -3.40
C ARG A 154 12.07 8.38 -4.79
N ILE A 155 11.45 7.22 -5.00
CA ILE A 155 10.89 6.87 -6.31
C ILE A 155 9.53 7.54 -6.55
N HIS A 156 8.78 7.80 -5.48
CA HIS A 156 7.40 8.29 -5.60
C HIS A 156 7.17 9.72 -5.04
N GLU A 157 8.18 10.35 -4.50
CA GLU A 157 8.23 11.79 -4.16
C GLU A 157 8.89 12.62 -5.27
#